data_8e344223f770de96e205defcdcb25932
#
_entry.id   8e344223f770de96e205defcdcb25932
#
_cell.length_a   1.000
_cell.length_b   1.000
_cell.length_c   1.000
_cell.angle_alpha   90.00
_cell.angle_beta   90.00
_cell.angle_gamma   90.00
#
_symmetry.space_group_name_H-M   'P 1'
#
loop_
_entity.id
_entity.type
_entity.pdbx_description
1 polymer ?
#
loop_
_entity_poly.entity_id
_entity_poly.type
_entity_poly.pdbx_seq_one_letter_code
_entity_poly.pdbx_strand_id
1 'polypeptide(L)'
;MQATETETLAECIKVKLLFENWREYIDEVERHPDIATTQDEIQKSLDYFYQEHAPSKGKRREMGDWKGHKMVAFDLPKGTILFFAVDEQDRAKAYVGVDRFRDSYSVGNVRKTKGGGFYTTDLYKWLTNQFGTLYSDVKQTTAGESIWRRLQQDPEVNVEEPSEETGGRWRLSK
;
A
#
# COMPACT_ATOMS: atom_id res chain seq x y z
N MET A 1 -35.27 -12.33 -13.22
CA MET A 1 -33.81 -12.16 -13.45
C MET A 1 -33.41 -10.68 -13.34
N GLN A 2 -33.78 -9.99 -12.25
CA GLN A 2 -33.42 -8.57 -12.01
C GLN A 2 -32.75 -8.36 -10.63
N ALA A 3 -32.41 -9.45 -9.90
CA ALA A 3 -31.80 -9.37 -8.56
C ALA A 3 -30.29 -9.15 -8.56
N THR A 4 -29.57 -9.38 -9.66
CA THR A 4 -28.10 -9.37 -9.69
C THR A 4 -27.48 -7.97 -9.85
N GLU A 5 -28.15 -7.02 -10.47
CA GLU A 5 -27.60 -5.66 -10.66
C GLU A 5 -27.71 -4.79 -9.39
N THR A 6 -28.78 -4.98 -8.63
CA THR A 6 -29.00 -4.23 -7.38
C THR A 6 -28.08 -4.70 -6.25
N GLU A 7 -27.77 -5.99 -6.16
CA GLU A 7 -26.80 -6.52 -5.18
C GLU A 7 -25.38 -6.02 -5.49
N THR A 8 -24.99 -5.98 -6.75
CA THR A 8 -23.66 -5.50 -7.17
C THR A 8 -23.47 -4.02 -6.88
N LEU A 9 -24.53 -3.20 -7.04
CA LEU A 9 -24.49 -1.77 -6.74
C LEU A 9 -24.39 -1.51 -5.23
N ALA A 10 -25.14 -2.27 -4.42
CA ALA A 10 -25.11 -2.18 -2.95
C ALA A 10 -23.75 -2.62 -2.37
N GLU A 11 -23.11 -3.64 -2.95
CA GLU A 11 -21.75 -4.05 -2.57
C GLU A 11 -20.70 -3.01 -2.99
N CYS A 12 -20.80 -2.42 -4.18
CA CYS A 12 -19.93 -1.32 -4.61
C CYS A 12 -20.03 -0.10 -3.68
N ILE A 13 -21.25 0.24 -3.24
CA ILE A 13 -21.50 1.36 -2.31
C ILE A 13 -20.93 1.03 -0.92
N LYS A 14 -21.09 -0.21 -0.42
CA LYS A 14 -20.49 -0.66 0.84
C LYS A 14 -18.97 -0.59 0.82
N VAL A 15 -18.35 -1.02 -0.27
CA VAL A 15 -16.89 -1.00 -0.43
C VAL A 15 -16.38 0.44 -0.51
N LYS A 16 -17.08 1.32 -1.23
CA LYS A 16 -16.73 2.75 -1.31
C LYS A 16 -16.84 3.44 0.05
N LEU A 17 -17.92 3.19 0.80
CA LEU A 17 -18.11 3.68 2.18
C LEU A 17 -17.06 3.13 3.14
N LEU A 18 -16.64 1.85 3.01
CA LEU A 18 -15.54 1.28 3.80
C LEU A 18 -14.20 1.96 3.49
N PHE A 19 -13.93 2.32 2.23
CA PHE A 19 -12.72 3.05 1.85
C PHE A 19 -12.75 4.51 2.30
N GLU A 20 -13.91 5.18 2.24
CA GLU A 20 -14.08 6.55 2.72
C GLU A 20 -13.99 6.60 4.24
N ASN A 21 -14.69 5.72 4.96
CA ASN A 21 -14.58 5.57 6.41
C ASN A 21 -13.16 5.17 6.86
N TRP A 22 -12.44 4.42 6.04
CA TRP A 22 -11.07 4.01 6.31
C TRP A 22 -10.08 5.18 6.11
N ARG A 23 -10.26 6.02 5.09
CA ARG A 23 -9.48 7.25 4.93
C ARG A 23 -9.75 8.23 6.06
N GLU A 24 -11.01 8.40 6.44
CA GLU A 24 -11.40 9.22 7.60
C GLU A 24 -10.82 8.65 8.91
N TYR A 25 -10.84 7.33 9.09
CA TYR A 25 -10.25 6.65 10.25
C TYR A 25 -8.73 6.80 10.30
N ILE A 26 -8.03 6.72 9.18
CA ILE A 26 -6.58 6.99 9.11
C ILE A 26 -6.29 8.46 9.41
N ASP A 27 -7.03 9.38 8.81
CA ASP A 27 -6.93 10.81 9.08
C ASP A 27 -7.21 11.13 10.56
N GLU A 28 -8.13 10.41 11.17
CA GLU A 28 -8.50 10.58 12.59
C GLU A 28 -7.44 9.98 13.53
N VAL A 29 -6.90 8.79 13.22
CA VAL A 29 -5.79 8.17 13.96
C VAL A 29 -4.52 9.01 13.87
N GLU A 30 -4.28 9.69 12.77
CA GLU A 30 -3.12 10.58 12.61
C GLU A 30 -3.29 11.93 13.31
N ARG A 31 -4.52 12.44 13.41
CA ARG A 31 -4.84 13.66 14.18
C ARG A 31 -4.84 13.43 15.69
N HIS A 32 -5.05 12.18 16.12
CA HIS A 32 -5.12 11.79 17.53
C HIS A 32 -4.09 10.67 17.80
N PRO A 33 -2.82 11.03 18.09
CA PRO A 33 -1.77 10.04 18.37
C PRO A 33 -2.07 9.13 19.56
N ASP A 34 -3.08 9.45 20.37
CA ASP A 34 -3.55 8.63 21.51
C ASP A 34 -4.47 7.46 21.09
N ILE A 35 -4.95 7.43 19.84
CA ILE A 35 -5.64 6.27 19.28
C ILE A 35 -4.57 5.33 18.72
N ALA A 36 -3.86 4.65 19.61
CA ALA A 36 -2.90 3.64 19.25
C ALA A 36 -3.64 2.45 18.62
N THR A 37 -3.56 2.30 17.32
CA THR A 37 -3.97 1.08 16.65
C THR A 37 -3.08 -0.05 17.16
N THR A 38 -3.65 -1.00 17.88
CA THR A 38 -2.91 -2.13 18.44
C THR A 38 -2.32 -2.98 17.33
N GLN A 39 -1.22 -3.73 17.62
CA GLN A 39 -0.64 -4.65 16.64
C GLN A 39 -1.65 -5.72 16.19
N ASP A 40 -2.57 -6.11 17.06
CA ASP A 40 -3.64 -7.05 16.74
C ASP A 40 -4.65 -6.47 15.74
N GLU A 41 -5.00 -5.20 15.85
CA GLU A 41 -5.89 -4.51 14.90
C GLU A 41 -5.22 -4.35 13.54
N ILE A 42 -3.93 -4.01 13.51
CA ILE A 42 -3.14 -3.97 12.28
C ILE A 42 -3.12 -5.35 11.63
N GLN A 43 -2.85 -6.41 12.40
CA GLN A 43 -2.81 -7.77 11.86
C GLN A 43 -4.16 -8.22 11.33
N LYS A 44 -5.26 -7.97 12.06
CA LYS A 44 -6.63 -8.27 11.59
C LYS A 44 -6.97 -7.54 10.29
N SER A 45 -6.57 -6.28 10.18
CA SER A 45 -6.74 -5.50 8.95
C SER A 45 -5.95 -6.08 7.78
N LEU A 46 -4.69 -6.45 7.99
CA LEU A 46 -3.85 -7.08 6.96
C LEU A 46 -4.42 -8.42 6.51
N ASP A 47 -4.84 -9.25 7.46
CA ASP A 47 -5.45 -10.56 7.18
C ASP A 47 -6.74 -10.41 6.36
N TYR A 48 -7.61 -9.46 6.72
CA TYR A 48 -8.82 -9.15 5.95
C TYR A 48 -8.49 -8.70 4.51
N PHE A 49 -7.57 -7.75 4.34
CA PHE A 49 -7.19 -7.29 3.01
C PHE A 49 -6.57 -8.38 2.15
N TYR A 50 -5.74 -9.23 2.73
CA TYR A 50 -5.06 -10.31 2.03
C TYR A 50 -5.98 -11.49 1.70
N GLN A 51 -6.79 -11.95 2.67
CA GLN A 51 -7.58 -13.18 2.55
C GLN A 51 -8.95 -12.98 1.92
N GLU A 52 -9.55 -11.81 2.08
CA GLU A 52 -10.92 -11.54 1.65
C GLU A 52 -11.01 -10.44 0.60
N HIS A 53 -10.46 -9.24 0.88
CA HIS A 53 -10.67 -8.09 0.01
C HIS A 53 -9.94 -8.21 -1.33
N ALA A 54 -8.62 -8.41 -1.30
CA ALA A 54 -7.82 -8.45 -2.53
C ALA A 54 -8.21 -9.61 -3.46
N PRO A 55 -8.44 -10.86 -2.96
CA PRO A 55 -8.90 -11.96 -3.81
C PRO A 55 -10.27 -11.73 -4.46
N SER A 56 -11.17 -10.99 -3.78
CA SER A 56 -12.51 -10.68 -4.33
C SER A 56 -12.48 -9.64 -5.45
N LYS A 57 -11.39 -8.86 -5.58
CA LYS A 57 -11.30 -7.72 -6.50
C LYS A 57 -10.26 -7.88 -7.60
N GLY A 58 -9.26 -8.70 -7.40
CA GLY A 58 -8.10 -8.75 -8.27
C GLY A 58 -7.59 -10.15 -8.58
N LYS A 59 -6.74 -10.20 -9.62
CA LYS A 59 -6.04 -11.43 -10.00
C LYS A 59 -4.75 -11.55 -9.21
N ARG A 60 -4.60 -12.68 -8.49
CA ARG A 60 -3.40 -13.01 -7.71
C ARG A 60 -2.21 -13.33 -8.61
N ARG A 61 -1.03 -12.80 -8.28
CA ARG A 61 0.27 -13.15 -8.84
C ARG A 61 1.29 -13.40 -7.74
N GLU A 62 2.13 -14.40 -7.94
CA GLU A 62 3.28 -14.66 -7.08
C GLU A 62 4.48 -13.84 -7.61
N MET A 63 5.16 -13.12 -6.72
CA MET A 63 6.27 -12.21 -7.07
C MET A 63 7.63 -12.74 -6.59
N GLY A 64 7.67 -13.95 -6.03
CA GLY A 64 8.87 -14.55 -5.45
C GLY A 64 9.09 -14.19 -3.98
N ASP A 65 10.25 -14.59 -3.46
CA ASP A 65 10.63 -14.39 -2.07
C ASP A 65 11.46 -13.11 -1.89
N TRP A 66 11.23 -12.43 -0.79
CA TRP A 66 11.95 -11.23 -0.43
C TRP A 66 12.09 -11.10 1.09
N LYS A 67 13.33 -11.03 1.60
CA LYS A 67 13.64 -10.90 3.03
C LYS A 67 12.90 -11.90 3.92
N GLY A 68 12.82 -13.17 3.49
CA GLY A 68 12.12 -14.21 4.24
C GLY A 68 10.60 -14.16 4.17
N HIS A 69 10.05 -13.36 3.27
CA HIS A 69 8.61 -13.27 3.03
C HIS A 69 8.30 -13.62 1.58
N LYS A 70 7.18 -14.28 1.37
CA LYS A 70 6.61 -14.48 0.05
C LYS A 70 5.91 -13.19 -0.37
N MET A 71 6.29 -12.66 -1.53
CA MET A 71 5.64 -11.49 -2.10
C MET A 71 4.49 -11.90 -3.01
N VAL A 72 3.31 -11.37 -2.74
CA VAL A 72 2.08 -11.65 -3.50
C VAL A 72 1.49 -10.34 -3.97
N ALA A 73 1.11 -10.27 -5.23
CA ALA A 73 0.42 -9.13 -5.82
C ALA A 73 -1.00 -9.49 -6.24
N PHE A 74 -1.90 -8.53 -6.17
CA PHE A 74 -3.25 -8.61 -6.74
C PHE A 74 -3.45 -7.44 -7.69
N ASP A 75 -3.67 -7.76 -8.97
CA ASP A 75 -3.97 -6.76 -10.00
C ASP A 75 -5.46 -6.43 -9.96
N LEU A 76 -5.79 -5.22 -9.52
CA LEU A 76 -7.15 -4.71 -9.43
C LEU A 76 -7.56 -3.97 -10.71
N PRO A 77 -8.87 -3.77 -10.94
CA PRO A 77 -9.34 -2.89 -12.01
C PRO A 77 -8.75 -1.48 -11.92
N LYS A 78 -8.65 -0.78 -13.04
CA LYS A 78 -8.14 0.59 -13.17
C LYS A 78 -6.64 0.77 -12.89
N GLY A 79 -5.87 -0.33 -12.88
CA GLY A 79 -4.41 -0.26 -12.75
C GLY A 79 -3.87 -0.12 -11.34
N THR A 80 -4.70 -0.33 -10.32
CA THR A 80 -4.24 -0.46 -8.93
C THR A 80 -3.65 -1.85 -8.71
N ILE A 81 -2.53 -1.93 -8.01
CA ILE A 81 -1.92 -3.19 -7.60
C ILE A 81 -1.75 -3.19 -6.09
N LEU A 82 -2.16 -4.27 -5.45
CA LEU A 82 -1.95 -4.49 -4.02
C LEU A 82 -0.83 -5.52 -3.84
N PHE A 83 0.23 -5.15 -3.13
CA PHE A 83 1.34 -6.05 -2.78
C PHE A 83 1.27 -6.42 -1.31
N PHE A 84 1.52 -7.69 -1.03
CA PHE A 84 1.59 -8.22 0.33
C PHE A 84 2.91 -8.94 0.54
N ALA A 85 3.56 -8.69 1.69
CA ALA A 85 4.61 -9.52 2.22
C ALA A 85 4.00 -10.52 3.19
N VAL A 86 4.11 -11.81 2.89
CA VAL A 86 3.41 -12.89 3.58
C VAL A 86 4.42 -13.81 4.25
N ASP A 87 4.18 -14.19 5.50
CA ASP A 87 5.05 -15.10 6.24
C ASP A 87 4.79 -16.58 5.89
N GLU A 88 5.55 -17.47 6.51
CA GLU A 88 5.45 -18.94 6.32
C GLU A 88 4.10 -19.53 6.76
N GLN A 89 3.37 -18.83 7.63
CA GLN A 89 2.03 -19.22 8.08
C GLN A 89 0.91 -18.62 7.21
N ASP A 90 1.24 -18.09 6.02
CA ASP A 90 0.33 -17.43 5.08
C ASP A 90 -0.40 -16.22 5.69
N ARG A 91 0.27 -15.47 6.56
CA ARG A 91 -0.24 -14.25 7.18
C ARG A 91 0.46 -13.01 6.61
N ALA A 92 -0.31 -12.01 6.20
CA ALA A 92 0.24 -10.77 5.71
C ALA A 92 0.93 -9.97 6.83
N LYS A 93 2.19 -9.58 6.61
CA LYS A 93 2.99 -8.76 7.53
C LYS A 93 3.11 -7.32 7.07
N ALA A 94 2.94 -7.09 5.80
CA ALA A 94 2.83 -5.77 5.22
C ALA A 94 1.93 -5.80 3.98
N TYR A 95 1.41 -4.65 3.67
CA TYR A 95 0.64 -4.37 2.48
C TYR A 95 1.04 -3.00 1.95
N VAL A 96 1.09 -2.87 0.64
CA VAL A 96 1.23 -1.60 -0.07
C VAL A 96 0.33 -1.60 -1.30
N GLY A 97 -0.48 -0.55 -1.40
CA GLY A 97 -1.27 -0.28 -2.59
C GLY A 97 -0.57 0.75 -3.46
N VAL A 98 -0.46 0.46 -4.75
CA VAL A 98 0.07 1.39 -5.75
C VAL A 98 -0.94 1.62 -6.86
N ASP A 99 -1.01 2.86 -7.34
CA ASP A 99 -1.87 3.26 -8.43
C ASP A 99 -1.04 3.70 -9.63
N ARG A 100 -1.54 3.46 -10.84
CA ARG A 100 -0.88 3.91 -12.06
C ARG A 100 -0.69 5.41 -12.06
N PHE A 101 0.54 5.86 -12.27
CA PHE A 101 0.89 7.27 -12.38
C PHE A 101 1.95 7.46 -13.48
N ARG A 102 1.62 8.20 -14.52
CA ARG A 102 2.46 8.39 -15.71
C ARG A 102 2.87 7.03 -16.31
N ASP A 103 4.14 6.82 -16.51
CA ASP A 103 4.77 5.59 -16.99
C ASP A 103 5.14 4.59 -15.88
N SER A 104 4.78 4.89 -14.62
CA SER A 104 5.09 4.07 -13.45
C SER A 104 3.91 4.02 -12.47
N TYR A 105 4.21 4.02 -11.16
CA TYR A 105 3.22 3.88 -10.09
C TYR A 105 3.48 4.86 -8.95
N SER A 106 2.42 5.27 -8.26
CA SER A 106 2.50 6.01 -7.01
C SER A 106 2.01 5.16 -5.84
N VAL A 107 2.68 5.27 -4.70
CA VAL A 107 2.26 4.62 -3.46
C VAL A 107 1.07 5.38 -2.87
N GLY A 108 -0.06 4.69 -2.71
CA GLY A 108 -1.24 5.23 -2.05
C GLY A 108 -1.27 4.91 -0.56
N ASN A 109 -1.34 3.64 -0.24
CA ASN A 109 -1.43 3.16 1.14
C ASN A 109 -0.35 2.16 1.46
N VAL A 110 0.21 2.25 2.67
CA VAL A 110 1.14 1.26 3.19
C VAL A 110 0.80 0.92 4.64
N ARG A 111 0.86 -0.36 4.99
CA ARG A 111 0.73 -0.87 6.35
C ARG A 111 1.70 -1.99 6.61
N LYS A 112 2.19 -2.05 7.85
CA LYS A 112 3.15 -3.04 8.28
C LYS A 112 2.99 -3.32 9.77
N THR A 113 3.08 -4.60 10.16
CA THR A 113 3.23 -4.99 11.56
C THR A 113 4.63 -4.64 12.08
N LYS A 114 4.78 -4.39 13.36
CA LYS A 114 6.10 -4.27 14.00
C LYS A 114 6.80 -5.62 13.96
N GLY A 115 8.14 -5.59 13.86
CA GLY A 115 8.95 -6.80 13.91
C GLY A 115 8.89 -7.71 12.68
N GLY A 116 8.39 -7.21 11.54
CA GLY A 116 8.28 -7.98 10.30
C GLY A 116 9.60 -8.30 9.59
N GLY A 117 10.76 -7.95 10.17
CA GLY A 117 12.08 -8.27 9.60
C GLY A 117 12.53 -7.33 8.47
N PHE A 118 11.80 -6.27 8.18
CA PHE A 118 12.14 -5.26 7.18
C PHE A 118 11.54 -3.90 7.52
N TYR A 119 12.09 -2.84 6.93
CA TYR A 119 11.58 -1.48 7.02
C TYR A 119 10.69 -1.12 5.82
N THR A 120 9.84 -0.11 5.97
CA THR A 120 9.03 0.40 4.85
C THR A 120 9.90 0.93 3.72
N THR A 121 11.05 1.53 4.04
CA THR A 121 12.05 1.95 3.05
C THR A 121 12.57 0.79 2.20
N ASP A 122 12.77 -0.39 2.79
CA ASP A 122 13.17 -1.60 2.06
C ASP A 122 12.09 -2.03 1.06
N LEU A 123 10.81 -1.96 1.47
CA LEU A 123 9.67 -2.29 0.62
C LEU A 123 9.58 -1.32 -0.57
N TYR A 124 9.82 -0.02 -0.37
CA TYR A 124 9.83 0.97 -1.45
C TYR A 124 11.00 0.73 -2.42
N LYS A 125 12.18 0.38 -1.91
CA LYS A 125 13.32 -0.03 -2.77
C LYS A 125 12.99 -1.29 -3.58
N TRP A 126 12.32 -2.27 -2.97
CA TRP A 126 11.87 -3.46 -3.68
C TRP A 126 10.87 -3.11 -4.81
N LEU A 127 9.87 -2.25 -4.54
CA LEU A 127 8.94 -1.76 -5.56
C LEU A 127 9.64 -1.00 -6.68
N THR A 128 10.61 -0.15 -6.34
CA THR A 128 11.43 0.56 -7.34
C THR A 128 12.20 -0.41 -8.23
N ASN A 129 12.67 -1.54 -7.69
CA ASN A 129 13.28 -2.60 -8.48
C ASN A 129 12.30 -3.27 -9.45
N GLN A 130 11.01 -3.34 -9.10
CA GLN A 130 9.98 -3.90 -9.99
C GLN A 130 9.58 -2.92 -11.10
N PHE A 131 9.54 -1.63 -10.81
CA PHE A 131 8.97 -0.61 -11.70
C PHE A 131 9.99 0.34 -12.32
N GLY A 132 11.24 0.34 -11.86
CA GLY A 132 12.27 1.30 -12.24
C GLY A 132 12.16 2.65 -11.51
N THR A 133 10.95 3.14 -11.32
CA THR A 133 10.63 4.40 -10.61
C THR A 133 9.40 4.21 -9.75
N LEU A 134 9.36 4.89 -8.61
CA LEU A 134 8.22 4.91 -7.71
C LEU A 134 7.93 6.34 -7.28
N TYR A 135 6.67 6.74 -7.25
CA TYR A 135 6.24 8.05 -6.80
C TYR A 135 5.49 7.96 -5.47
N SER A 136 5.53 9.03 -4.69
CA SER A 136 4.65 9.18 -3.52
C SER A 136 3.22 9.52 -3.94
N ASP A 137 2.28 9.47 -2.99
CA ASP A 137 1.02 10.20 -3.14
C ASP A 137 1.27 11.72 -3.06
N VAL A 138 0.34 12.51 -3.58
CA VAL A 138 0.41 13.99 -3.52
C VAL A 138 0.32 14.47 -2.07
N LYS A 139 -0.59 13.89 -1.30
CA LYS A 139 -0.74 14.17 0.12
C LYS A 139 0.01 13.14 0.94
N GLN A 140 1.03 13.59 1.66
CA GLN A 140 1.77 12.76 2.57
C GLN A 140 1.36 13.07 4.01
N THR A 141 1.26 12.01 4.82
CA THR A 141 1.24 12.14 6.26
C THR A 141 2.65 12.45 6.77
N THR A 142 2.79 12.94 7.99
CA THR A 142 4.11 13.14 8.62
C THR A 142 4.94 11.86 8.62
N ALA A 143 4.29 10.72 8.92
CA ALA A 143 4.95 9.41 8.88
C ALA A 143 5.36 9.02 7.45
N GLY A 144 4.49 9.23 6.46
CA GLY A 144 4.79 9.01 5.04
C GLY A 144 5.96 9.85 4.56
N GLU A 145 5.94 11.15 4.84
CA GLU A 145 7.04 12.05 4.47
C GLU A 145 8.37 11.61 5.10
N SER A 146 8.36 11.16 6.34
CA SER A 146 9.57 10.69 7.03
C SER A 146 10.22 9.48 6.35
N ILE A 147 9.43 8.63 5.68
CA ILE A 147 9.96 7.50 4.89
C ILE A 147 10.75 8.02 3.68
N TRP A 148 10.21 9.00 2.96
CA TRP A 148 10.86 9.59 1.79
C TRP A 148 12.14 10.34 2.17
N ARG A 149 12.14 11.08 3.29
CA ARG A 149 13.33 11.75 3.81
C ARG A 149 14.41 10.76 4.24
N ARG A 150 14.07 9.59 4.78
CA ARG A 150 15.04 8.53 5.07
C ARG A 150 15.63 7.93 3.80
N LEU A 151 14.81 7.71 2.79
CA LEU A 151 15.29 7.24 1.47
C LEU A 151 16.22 8.25 0.81
N GLN A 152 16.00 9.55 0.99
CA GLN A 152 16.87 10.61 0.48
C GLN A 152 18.28 10.55 1.07
N GLN A 153 18.44 9.97 2.25
CA GLN A 153 19.75 9.76 2.91
C GLN A 153 20.42 8.43 2.52
N ASP A 154 19.74 7.57 1.78
CA ASP A 154 20.24 6.26 1.36
C ASP A 154 21.06 6.40 0.07
N PRO A 155 22.37 6.05 0.10
CA PRO A 155 23.24 6.20 -1.08
C PRO A 155 22.95 5.22 -2.22
N GLU A 156 22.10 4.21 -1.99
CA GLU A 156 21.77 3.19 -2.99
C GLU A 156 20.64 3.64 -3.94
N VAL A 157 19.98 4.75 -3.63
CA VAL A 157 18.82 5.22 -4.40
C VAL A 157 18.90 6.73 -4.64
N ASN A 158 18.23 7.18 -5.68
CA ASN A 158 18.05 8.59 -5.99
C ASN A 158 16.63 9.03 -5.63
N VAL A 159 16.52 10.08 -4.81
CA VAL A 159 15.24 10.62 -4.36
C VAL A 159 15.14 12.09 -4.74
N GLU A 160 14.14 12.43 -5.53
CA GLU A 160 13.80 13.79 -5.92
C GLU A 160 12.63 14.30 -5.07
N GLU A 161 12.75 15.54 -4.58
CA GLU A 161 11.69 16.21 -3.84
C GLU A 161 10.51 16.60 -4.75
N PRO A 162 9.32 16.82 -4.17
CA PRO A 162 8.17 17.28 -4.91
C PRO A 162 8.45 18.55 -5.71
N SER A 163 8.14 18.53 -7.00
CA SER A 163 8.33 19.62 -7.95
C SER A 163 7.26 19.56 -9.06
N GLU A 164 7.21 20.55 -9.93
CA GLU A 164 6.35 20.48 -11.12
C GLU A 164 6.72 19.30 -12.02
N GLU A 165 8.01 18.99 -12.17
CA GLU A 165 8.49 17.86 -12.97
C GLU A 165 8.04 16.51 -12.41
N THR A 166 7.99 16.37 -11.08
CA THR A 166 7.49 15.16 -10.41
C THR A 166 5.97 15.16 -10.20
N GLY A 167 5.27 16.22 -10.63
CA GLY A 167 3.83 16.38 -10.42
C GLY A 167 3.45 16.56 -8.96
N GLY A 168 4.30 17.25 -8.18
CA GLY A 168 4.11 17.51 -6.76
C GLY A 168 4.33 16.30 -5.86
N ARG A 169 5.07 15.29 -6.32
CA ARG A 169 5.32 14.01 -5.62
C ARG A 169 6.81 13.80 -5.38
N TRP A 170 7.15 13.06 -4.35
CA TRP A 170 8.47 12.46 -4.23
C TRP A 170 8.66 11.43 -5.34
N ARG A 171 9.87 11.34 -5.87
CA ARG A 171 10.23 10.36 -6.88
C ARG A 171 11.46 9.57 -6.43
N LEU A 172 11.33 8.24 -6.41
CA LEU A 172 12.39 7.30 -6.08
C LEU A 172 12.81 6.55 -7.33
N SER A 173 14.11 6.52 -7.62
CA SER A 173 14.72 5.74 -8.70
C SER A 173 16.05 5.12 -8.23
N LYS A 174 16.62 4.25 -9.05
CA LYS A 174 17.98 3.72 -8.83
C LYS A 174 19.04 4.73 -9.24
#